data_070e03d043f9493261bcd6038723bb62
#
_entry.id   070e03d043f9493261bcd6038723bb62
#
_cell.length_a   1.000
_cell.length_b   1.000
_cell.length_c   1.000
_cell.angle_alpha   90.00
_cell.angle_beta   90.00
_cell.angle_gamma   90.00
#
_symmetry.space_group_name_H-M   'P 1'
#
loop_
_entity.id
_entity.type
_entity.pdbx_description
1 polymer ?
#
loop_
_entity_poly.entity_id
_entity_poly.type
_entity_poly.pdbx_seq_one_letter_code
_entity_poly.pdbx_strand_id
1 'polypeptide(L)'
;MTFLQSQPVEDRARSSRKRALYSRTLVRSLVAAAALAATAPAAFAQVVLVPVPGPVREYVPPPRPGHMWHHGYWQWEHGRYVWITGAWVTQPPIAYGVYPATVQPTPEPPPPPRVERLSADALFPFDRGDVNDIRPAGLADLAQIAARLRANPFGHVEVRGYTDRLGSDSYNMELSRRRAEAVKAVLVQQGVPAQKIRADGLGSQDPVTQCGNMDNADLVRCLQPDRRVEIVTYVRD
;
A
#
# COMPACT_ATOMS: atom_id res chain seq x y z
N MET A 1 75.44 20.71 23.90
CA MET A 1 75.26 21.10 25.31
C MET A 1 73.96 20.43 25.74
N THR A 2 74.01 19.16 26.25
CA THR A 2 74.29 18.80 27.64
C THR A 2 73.15 19.32 28.55
N PHE A 3 72.32 18.55 29.16
CA PHE A 3 72.34 17.59 30.27
C PHE A 3 70.84 17.18 30.42
N LEU A 4 70.38 15.97 30.40
CA LEU A 4 70.53 14.86 31.39
C LEU A 4 69.84 15.10 32.75
N GLN A 5 69.05 14.08 33.06
CA GLN A 5 68.82 13.50 34.39
C GLN A 5 67.62 14.03 35.16
N SER A 6 66.82 13.27 35.85
CA SER A 6 66.82 11.84 36.24
C SER A 6 65.58 11.64 37.10
N GLN A 7 65.06 10.44 37.06
CA GLN A 7 64.19 9.89 38.12
C GLN A 7 64.93 9.67 39.40
N PRO A 8 64.32 9.47 40.57
CA PRO A 8 63.85 8.17 41.02
C PRO A 8 62.63 8.21 41.93
N VAL A 9 61.78 7.17 41.93
CA VAL A 9 61.80 5.89 42.67
C VAL A 9 61.29 5.97 44.13
N GLU A 10 60.25 5.11 44.34
CA GLU A 10 59.93 4.41 45.61
C GLU A 10 59.57 5.16 46.88
N ASP A 11 58.39 4.79 47.39
CA ASP A 11 58.27 4.06 48.70
C ASP A 11 56.77 3.69 48.86
N ARG A 12 56.40 2.49 48.80
CA ARG A 12 56.44 1.35 49.73
C ARG A 12 55.75 1.61 51.08
N ALA A 13 54.68 0.94 51.15
CA ALA A 13 54.27 0.04 52.23
C ALA A 13 53.55 0.58 53.44
N ARG A 14 52.54 -0.22 53.69
CA ARG A 14 52.07 -0.75 54.96
C ARG A 14 50.77 -0.27 55.50
N SER A 15 50.01 -1.31 55.61
CA SER A 15 49.33 -1.79 56.82
C SER A 15 47.90 -1.29 56.91
N SER A 16 46.89 -2.03 57.17
CA SER A 16 46.79 -3.14 58.10
C SER A 16 45.40 -3.77 57.98
N ARG A 17 45.36 -5.04 58.09
CA ARG A 17 44.23 -5.91 58.35
C ARG A 17 43.19 -5.33 59.33
N LYS A 18 41.92 -5.32 58.92
CA LYS A 18 40.85 -5.66 59.85
C LYS A 18 39.87 -6.60 59.14
N ARG A 19 39.95 -7.84 59.55
CA ARG A 19 38.94 -8.85 59.28
C ARG A 19 37.69 -8.47 60.11
N ALA A 20 36.57 -8.42 59.44
CA ALA A 20 35.30 -8.61 60.10
C ALA A 20 34.49 -9.55 59.22
N LEU A 21 34.31 -10.73 59.76
CA LEU A 21 33.38 -11.74 59.34
C LEU A 21 31.96 -11.15 59.45
N TYR A 22 31.22 -11.13 58.36
CA TYR A 22 29.77 -11.18 58.42
C TYR A 22 29.26 -12.10 57.35
N SER A 23 28.81 -13.18 57.83
CA SER A 23 27.69 -14.04 57.50
C SER A 23 27.11 -14.01 56.07
N ARG A 24 27.14 -15.19 55.54
CA ARG A 24 26.43 -15.70 54.41
C ARG A 24 24.94 -15.36 54.50
N THR A 25 24.41 -14.63 53.54
CA THR A 25 23.05 -14.80 53.06
C THR A 25 23.08 -14.68 51.54
N LEU A 26 22.97 -15.80 50.90
CA LEU A 26 22.67 -15.97 49.47
C LEU A 26 21.33 -15.35 49.19
N VAL A 27 21.27 -14.15 48.61
CA VAL A 27 20.10 -13.69 47.89
C VAL A 27 20.49 -13.79 46.40
N ARG A 28 20.04 -14.86 45.81
CA ARG A 28 19.97 -15.02 44.35
C ARG A 28 18.94 -14.03 43.83
N SER A 29 19.37 -12.84 43.47
CA SER A 29 18.54 -11.95 42.65
C SER A 29 18.61 -12.45 41.21
N LEU A 30 17.63 -13.24 40.83
CA LEU A 30 17.27 -13.48 39.45
C LEU A 30 16.81 -12.13 38.85
N VAL A 31 17.72 -11.45 38.17
CA VAL A 31 17.32 -10.38 37.24
C VAL A 31 16.71 -11.07 36.04
N ALA A 32 15.40 -11.24 36.08
CA ALA A 32 14.64 -11.57 34.89
C ALA A 32 14.67 -10.32 33.99
N ALA A 33 15.59 -10.28 33.03
CA ALA A 33 15.52 -9.38 31.91
C ALA A 33 14.29 -9.77 31.10
N ALA A 34 13.14 -9.14 31.38
CA ALA A 34 11.99 -9.16 30.50
C ALA A 34 12.40 -8.40 29.23
N ALA A 35 12.84 -9.14 28.22
CA ALA A 35 12.93 -8.65 26.87
C ALA A 35 11.48 -8.35 26.42
N LEU A 36 11.06 -7.11 26.56
CA LEU A 36 9.89 -6.58 25.87
C LEU A 36 10.25 -6.62 24.37
N ALA A 37 9.96 -7.75 23.74
CA ALA A 37 9.86 -7.81 22.29
C ALA A 37 8.71 -6.87 21.91
N ALA A 38 9.04 -5.65 21.51
CA ALA A 38 8.11 -4.77 20.85
C ALA A 38 7.74 -5.45 19.52
N THR A 39 6.64 -6.19 19.54
CA THR A 39 6.01 -6.68 18.32
C THR A 39 5.44 -5.44 17.63
N ALA A 40 6.23 -4.83 16.74
CA ALA A 40 5.70 -3.87 15.80
C ALA A 40 4.57 -4.58 15.04
N PRO A 41 3.38 -3.97 14.92
CA PRO A 41 2.33 -4.56 14.12
C PRO A 41 2.86 -4.72 12.70
N ALA A 42 2.93 -5.95 12.23
CA ALA A 42 3.24 -6.22 10.83
C ALA A 42 2.18 -5.52 10.00
N ALA A 43 2.59 -4.58 9.16
CA ALA A 43 1.70 -3.96 8.20
C ALA A 43 1.37 -4.99 7.12
N PHE A 44 0.33 -5.77 7.35
CA PHE A 44 -0.14 -6.71 6.36
C PHE A 44 -0.76 -5.94 5.20
N ALA A 45 -0.30 -6.20 3.99
CA ALA A 45 -0.99 -5.79 2.78
C ALA A 45 -2.39 -6.44 2.78
N GLN A 46 -3.43 -5.63 2.96
CA GLN A 46 -4.79 -6.13 2.88
C GLN A 46 -5.22 -6.21 1.43
N VAL A 47 -5.44 -7.42 0.93
CA VAL A 47 -6.07 -7.63 -0.37
C VAL A 47 -7.56 -7.32 -0.20
N VAL A 48 -7.96 -6.14 -0.64
CA VAL A 48 -9.37 -5.75 -0.66
C VAL A 48 -9.94 -6.18 -2.01
N LEU A 49 -10.72 -7.27 -2.00
CA LEU A 49 -11.55 -7.62 -3.13
C LEU A 49 -12.76 -6.68 -3.11
N VAL A 50 -12.82 -5.76 -4.06
CA VAL A 50 -13.99 -4.91 -4.23
C VAL A 50 -15.04 -5.72 -5.00
N PRO A 51 -16.14 -6.15 -4.35
CA PRO A 51 -17.15 -6.94 -5.03
C PRO A 51 -17.86 -6.07 -6.09
N VAL A 52 -18.17 -6.68 -7.22
CA VAL A 52 -19.04 -6.04 -8.22
C VAL A 52 -20.40 -5.79 -7.55
N PRO A 53 -20.95 -4.58 -7.63
CA PRO A 53 -22.29 -4.31 -7.11
C PRO A 53 -23.32 -5.25 -7.73
N GLY A 54 -24.37 -5.55 -6.98
CA GLY A 54 -25.47 -6.39 -7.49
C GLY A 54 -26.14 -5.80 -8.72
N PRO A 55 -26.97 -6.59 -9.40
CA PRO A 55 -27.67 -6.14 -10.60
C PRO A 55 -28.59 -4.94 -10.29
N VAL A 56 -28.48 -3.90 -11.11
CA VAL A 56 -29.39 -2.75 -11.04
C VAL A 56 -30.66 -3.09 -11.78
N ARG A 57 -31.82 -2.81 -11.19
CA ARG A 57 -33.10 -2.90 -11.91
C ARG A 57 -33.13 -1.77 -12.93
N GLU A 58 -33.00 -2.15 -14.19
CA GLU A 58 -33.04 -1.21 -15.31
C GLU A 58 -34.43 -1.20 -15.91
N TYR A 59 -34.95 -0.01 -16.17
CA TYR A 59 -36.14 0.15 -16.98
C TYR A 59 -35.76 -0.01 -18.45
N VAL A 60 -36.25 -1.08 -19.09
CA VAL A 60 -36.09 -1.29 -20.52
C VAL A 60 -37.23 -0.56 -21.24
N PRO A 61 -36.95 0.48 -22.04
CA PRO A 61 -37.98 1.21 -22.76
C PRO A 61 -38.67 0.32 -23.84
N PRO A 62 -39.86 0.69 -24.29
CA PRO A 62 -40.54 -0.05 -25.37
C PRO A 62 -39.67 -0.20 -26.61
N PRO A 63 -39.79 -1.34 -27.35
CA PRO A 63 -38.97 -1.61 -28.54
C PRO A 63 -39.04 -0.47 -29.58
N ARG A 64 -37.88 -0.16 -30.17
CA ARG A 64 -37.72 0.83 -31.24
C ARG A 64 -37.33 0.12 -32.53
N PRO A 65 -38.09 0.30 -33.66
CA PRO A 65 -37.70 -0.27 -34.95
C PRO A 65 -36.28 0.13 -35.35
N GLY A 66 -35.49 -0.83 -35.82
CA GLY A 66 -34.12 -0.59 -36.27
C GLY A 66 -33.09 -0.35 -35.13
N HIS A 67 -33.47 -0.55 -33.86
CA HIS A 67 -32.59 -0.37 -32.72
C HIS A 67 -32.65 -1.60 -31.82
N MET A 68 -31.52 -1.91 -31.19
CA MET A 68 -31.39 -2.94 -30.18
C MET A 68 -31.05 -2.27 -28.83
N TRP A 69 -31.71 -2.72 -27.76
CA TRP A 69 -31.41 -2.24 -26.43
C TRP A 69 -30.11 -2.88 -25.92
N HIS A 70 -29.11 -2.06 -25.60
CA HIS A 70 -27.94 -2.48 -24.89
C HIS A 70 -28.16 -2.25 -23.40
N HIS A 71 -28.16 -3.33 -22.61
CA HIS A 71 -28.35 -3.24 -21.16
C HIS A 71 -27.23 -2.47 -20.52
N GLY A 72 -27.53 -1.76 -19.44
CA GLY A 72 -26.54 -1.11 -18.62
C GLY A 72 -25.59 -2.13 -17.96
N TYR A 73 -24.43 -1.67 -17.62
CA TYR A 73 -23.39 -2.48 -16.99
C TYR A 73 -22.57 -1.67 -16.00
N TRP A 74 -21.89 -2.37 -15.08
CA TRP A 74 -20.95 -1.76 -14.15
C TRP A 74 -19.60 -1.58 -14.82
N GLN A 75 -19.10 -0.35 -14.85
CA GLN A 75 -17.75 0.00 -15.30
C GLN A 75 -16.90 0.38 -14.10
N TRP A 76 -15.66 -0.08 -14.08
CA TRP A 76 -14.71 0.29 -13.05
C TRP A 76 -14.00 1.59 -13.45
N GLU A 77 -14.21 2.66 -12.67
CA GLU A 77 -13.60 3.96 -12.91
C GLU A 77 -13.07 4.55 -11.60
N HIS A 78 -11.83 5.03 -11.61
CA HIS A 78 -11.23 5.72 -10.47
C HIS A 78 -11.44 5.02 -9.11
N GLY A 79 -11.23 3.71 -9.07
CA GLY A 79 -11.30 2.96 -7.82
C GLY A 79 -12.71 2.58 -7.34
N ARG A 80 -13.74 2.78 -8.14
CA ARG A 80 -15.13 2.42 -7.84
C ARG A 80 -15.88 1.90 -9.07
N TYR A 81 -16.96 1.17 -8.84
CA TYR A 81 -17.90 0.82 -9.89
C TYR A 81 -18.85 1.97 -10.18
N VAL A 82 -18.98 2.32 -11.46
CA VAL A 82 -19.94 3.31 -11.97
C VAL A 82 -20.94 2.56 -12.86
N TRP A 83 -22.23 2.80 -12.64
CA TRP A 83 -23.26 2.21 -13.49
C TRP A 83 -23.36 3.00 -14.78
N ILE A 84 -23.14 2.33 -15.91
CA ILE A 84 -23.42 2.86 -17.25
C ILE A 84 -24.83 2.43 -17.63
N THR A 85 -25.71 3.39 -17.80
CA THR A 85 -27.12 3.11 -18.15
C THR A 85 -27.23 2.52 -19.55
N GLY A 86 -28.20 1.63 -19.75
CA GLY A 86 -28.48 1.07 -21.04
C GLY A 86 -28.89 2.14 -22.06
N ALA A 87 -28.67 1.83 -23.32
CA ALA A 87 -28.96 2.73 -24.44
C ALA A 87 -29.46 1.96 -25.67
N TRP A 88 -30.23 2.66 -26.49
CA TRP A 88 -30.61 2.17 -27.82
C TRP A 88 -29.43 2.36 -28.79
N VAL A 89 -28.97 1.27 -29.39
CA VAL A 89 -27.96 1.29 -30.46
C VAL A 89 -28.63 0.95 -31.79
N THR A 90 -28.23 1.63 -32.86
CA THR A 90 -28.74 1.36 -34.19
C THR A 90 -28.35 -0.04 -34.62
N GLN A 91 -29.31 -0.86 -34.96
CA GLN A 91 -29.05 -2.17 -35.54
C GLN A 91 -28.65 -1.98 -37.01
N PRO A 92 -27.49 -2.46 -37.46
CA PRO A 92 -27.19 -2.43 -38.89
C PRO A 92 -28.29 -3.23 -39.65
N PRO A 93 -28.65 -2.83 -40.87
CA PRO A 93 -29.66 -3.57 -41.64
C PRO A 93 -29.19 -5.02 -41.79
N ILE A 94 -30.06 -5.95 -41.34
CA ILE A 94 -29.80 -7.38 -41.49
C ILE A 94 -29.90 -7.68 -42.99
N ALA A 95 -28.76 -7.86 -43.64
CA ALA A 95 -28.73 -8.48 -44.95
C ALA A 95 -29.28 -9.91 -44.76
N TYR A 96 -30.45 -10.21 -45.37
CA TYR A 96 -31.05 -11.55 -45.35
C TYR A 96 -30.16 -12.52 -46.13
N GLY A 97 -29.03 -12.90 -45.54
CA GLY A 97 -28.31 -14.11 -45.91
C GLY A 97 -28.55 -15.10 -44.79
N VAL A 98 -28.99 -16.31 -45.15
CA VAL A 98 -29.21 -17.41 -44.20
C VAL A 98 -27.85 -17.83 -43.65
N TYR A 99 -27.37 -17.06 -42.68
CA TYR A 99 -26.26 -17.50 -41.82
C TYR A 99 -26.89 -18.15 -40.58
N PRO A 100 -26.49 -19.37 -40.20
CA PRO A 100 -26.82 -19.87 -38.88
C PRO A 100 -26.38 -18.80 -37.91
N ALA A 101 -27.29 -18.34 -37.04
CA ALA A 101 -26.98 -17.40 -35.99
C ALA A 101 -25.90 -18.02 -35.10
N THR A 102 -24.65 -17.80 -35.42
CA THR A 102 -23.56 -17.96 -34.44
C THR A 102 -23.85 -16.89 -33.42
N VAL A 103 -24.50 -17.28 -32.31
CA VAL A 103 -24.60 -16.48 -31.11
C VAL A 103 -23.15 -16.20 -30.72
N GLN A 104 -22.68 -15.03 -31.13
CA GLN A 104 -21.38 -14.61 -30.61
C GLN A 104 -21.57 -14.44 -29.10
N PRO A 105 -20.86 -15.18 -28.28
CA PRO A 105 -20.97 -15.01 -26.85
C PRO A 105 -20.72 -13.53 -26.55
N THR A 106 -21.65 -12.89 -25.87
CA THR A 106 -21.45 -11.54 -25.34
C THR A 106 -20.11 -11.55 -24.62
N PRO A 107 -19.15 -10.66 -24.95
CA PRO A 107 -17.88 -10.64 -24.27
C PRO A 107 -18.12 -10.59 -22.77
N GLU A 108 -17.62 -11.59 -22.06
CA GLU A 108 -17.70 -11.60 -20.61
C GLU A 108 -17.00 -10.32 -20.10
N PRO A 109 -17.66 -9.54 -19.21
CA PRO A 109 -17.05 -8.34 -18.67
C PRO A 109 -15.69 -8.69 -18.06
N PRO A 110 -14.68 -7.83 -18.23
CA PRO A 110 -13.37 -8.10 -17.67
C PRO A 110 -13.48 -8.31 -16.16
N PRO A 111 -12.70 -9.25 -15.60
CA PRO A 111 -12.72 -9.48 -14.17
C PRO A 111 -12.31 -8.19 -13.42
N PRO A 112 -12.86 -7.96 -12.23
CA PRO A 112 -12.53 -6.77 -11.44
C PRO A 112 -11.04 -6.75 -11.11
N PRO A 113 -10.41 -5.56 -11.07
CA PRO A 113 -9.02 -5.44 -10.69
C PRO A 113 -8.81 -5.86 -9.24
N ARG A 114 -7.64 -6.42 -8.96
CA ARG A 114 -7.22 -6.71 -7.60
C ARG A 114 -6.56 -5.47 -7.01
N VAL A 115 -7.03 -5.03 -5.84
CA VAL A 115 -6.48 -3.87 -5.13
C VAL A 115 -5.79 -4.34 -3.86
N GLU A 116 -4.49 -4.09 -3.74
CA GLU A 116 -3.71 -4.30 -2.53
C GLU A 116 -3.40 -2.95 -1.90
N ARG A 117 -3.83 -2.75 -0.64
CA ARG A 117 -3.64 -1.50 0.11
C ARG A 117 -2.52 -1.65 1.11
N LEU A 118 -1.56 -0.75 1.04
CA LEU A 118 -0.44 -0.65 1.95
C LEU A 118 -0.53 0.66 2.73
N SER A 119 -0.34 0.60 4.04
CA SER A 119 -0.23 1.81 4.85
C SER A 119 1.02 2.59 4.46
N ALA A 120 0.89 3.86 4.10
CA ALA A 120 2.04 4.70 3.81
C ALA A 120 2.93 4.90 5.03
N ASP A 121 2.35 4.93 6.24
CA ASP A 121 3.10 5.06 7.50
C ASP A 121 3.90 3.79 7.84
N ALA A 122 3.44 2.63 7.37
CA ALA A 122 4.19 1.38 7.49
C ALA A 122 5.33 1.30 6.46
N LEU A 123 5.10 1.83 5.25
CA LEU A 123 6.11 1.84 4.19
C LEU A 123 7.19 2.89 4.44
N PHE A 124 6.83 4.10 4.87
CA PHE A 124 7.73 5.25 4.93
C PHE A 124 7.75 5.88 6.31
N PRO A 125 8.87 6.51 6.72
CA PRO A 125 8.87 7.46 7.83
C PRO A 125 7.99 8.67 7.51
N PHE A 126 7.66 9.44 8.55
CA PHE A 126 6.91 10.69 8.39
C PHE A 126 7.59 11.61 7.38
N ASP A 127 6.81 12.22 6.50
CA ASP A 127 7.27 13.17 5.46
C ASP A 127 8.31 12.58 4.48
N ARG A 128 8.36 11.26 4.33
CA ARG A 128 9.27 10.59 3.41
C ARG A 128 8.52 9.87 2.30
N GLY A 129 9.19 9.69 1.15
CA GLY A 129 8.59 9.06 0.00
C GLY A 129 9.57 8.61 -1.08
N ASP A 130 10.87 8.59 -0.79
CA ASP A 130 11.86 8.12 -1.74
C ASP A 130 12.10 6.60 -1.58
N VAL A 131 12.64 5.97 -2.61
CA VAL A 131 12.88 4.52 -2.61
C VAL A 131 13.77 4.06 -1.46
N ASN A 132 14.75 4.89 -1.09
CA ASN A 132 15.67 4.59 0.01
C ASN A 132 15.05 4.79 1.41
N ASP A 133 13.90 5.42 1.48
CA ASP A 133 13.16 5.64 2.72
C ASP A 133 12.23 4.46 3.06
N ILE A 134 12.05 3.51 2.14
CA ILE A 134 11.14 2.39 2.37
C ILE A 134 11.70 1.50 3.50
N ARG A 135 10.87 1.29 4.52
CA ARG A 135 11.21 0.47 5.69
C ARG A 135 11.43 -1.00 5.30
N PRO A 136 12.30 -1.74 6.01
CA PRO A 136 12.58 -3.16 5.70
C PRO A 136 11.34 -4.04 5.63
N ALA A 137 10.36 -3.86 6.52
CA ALA A 137 9.09 -4.58 6.47
C ALA A 137 8.32 -4.29 5.17
N GLY A 138 8.25 -3.02 4.76
CA GLY A 138 7.61 -2.63 3.51
C GLY A 138 8.31 -3.20 2.27
N LEU A 139 9.65 -3.28 2.28
CA LEU A 139 10.40 -3.95 1.21
C LEU A 139 10.04 -5.44 1.12
N ALA A 140 9.87 -6.12 2.26
CA ALA A 140 9.47 -7.52 2.29
C ALA A 140 8.05 -7.73 1.72
N ASP A 141 7.10 -6.86 2.09
CA ASP A 141 5.73 -6.88 1.55
C ASP A 141 5.71 -6.66 0.04
N LEU A 142 6.45 -5.66 -0.44
CA LEU A 142 6.57 -5.36 -1.87
C LEU A 142 7.24 -6.50 -2.65
N ALA A 143 8.23 -7.19 -2.06
CA ALA A 143 8.85 -8.36 -2.67
C ALA A 143 7.86 -9.51 -2.83
N GLN A 144 6.97 -9.75 -1.85
CA GLN A 144 5.90 -10.74 -1.95
C GLN A 144 4.89 -10.36 -3.04
N ILE A 145 4.49 -9.09 -3.12
CA ILE A 145 3.60 -8.60 -4.17
C ILE A 145 4.24 -8.83 -5.54
N ALA A 146 5.50 -8.42 -5.71
CA ALA A 146 6.23 -8.63 -6.95
C ALA A 146 6.34 -10.11 -7.34
N ALA A 147 6.57 -11.00 -6.37
CA ALA A 147 6.60 -12.44 -6.60
C ALA A 147 5.24 -12.96 -7.12
N ARG A 148 4.12 -12.51 -6.52
CA ARG A 148 2.77 -12.85 -7.01
C ARG A 148 2.49 -12.33 -8.41
N LEU A 149 2.90 -11.09 -8.72
CA LEU A 149 2.75 -10.50 -10.06
C LEU A 149 3.55 -11.28 -11.11
N ARG A 150 4.75 -11.75 -10.78
CA ARG A 150 5.56 -12.56 -11.72
C ARG A 150 5.03 -13.97 -11.91
N ALA A 151 4.39 -14.53 -10.88
CA ALA A 151 3.85 -15.89 -10.92
C ALA A 151 2.51 -15.99 -11.66
N ASN A 152 1.78 -14.88 -11.84
CA ASN A 152 0.45 -14.87 -12.42
C ASN A 152 0.38 -13.91 -13.61
N PRO A 153 -0.35 -14.27 -14.70
CA PRO A 153 -0.57 -13.36 -15.81
C PRO A 153 -1.34 -12.11 -15.37
N PHE A 154 -0.89 -10.95 -15.79
CA PHE A 154 -1.59 -9.66 -15.60
C PHE A 154 -1.41 -8.77 -16.83
N GLY A 155 -2.35 -7.87 -17.06
CA GLY A 155 -2.27 -6.84 -18.07
C GLY A 155 -1.32 -5.74 -17.64
N HIS A 156 -1.79 -4.87 -16.75
CA HIS A 156 -0.98 -3.78 -16.18
C HIS A 156 -1.24 -3.61 -14.68
N VAL A 157 -0.39 -2.80 -14.06
CA VAL A 157 -0.47 -2.43 -12.64
C VAL A 157 -0.48 -0.91 -12.53
N GLU A 158 -1.35 -0.38 -11.71
CA GLU A 158 -1.33 1.02 -11.30
C GLU A 158 -0.95 1.11 -9.83
N VAL A 159 0.07 1.89 -9.54
CA VAL A 159 0.48 2.24 -8.17
C VAL A 159 -0.04 3.63 -7.88
N ARG A 160 -0.99 3.74 -6.97
CA ARG A 160 -1.66 5.00 -6.60
C ARG A 160 -1.26 5.41 -5.19
N GLY A 161 -0.61 6.57 -5.07
CA GLY A 161 -0.26 7.14 -3.77
C GLY A 161 -1.34 8.10 -3.28
N TYR A 162 -1.62 8.06 -1.98
CA TYR A 162 -2.58 8.94 -1.31
C TYR A 162 -1.99 9.52 -0.03
N THR A 163 -2.46 10.70 0.32
CA THR A 163 -2.23 11.35 1.61
C THR A 163 -3.56 11.56 2.33
N ASP A 164 -3.50 11.96 3.58
CA ASP A 164 -4.65 12.58 4.22
C ASP A 164 -4.82 14.04 3.76
N ARG A 165 -5.88 14.70 4.26
CA ARG A 165 -6.25 16.07 3.90
C ARG A 165 -5.45 17.17 4.63
N LEU A 166 -4.48 16.80 5.48
CA LEU A 166 -3.66 17.75 6.19
C LEU A 166 -2.52 18.26 5.30
N GLY A 167 -2.27 19.57 5.35
CA GLY A 167 -1.27 20.23 4.51
C GLY A 167 -1.87 20.85 3.23
N SER A 168 -1.03 21.35 2.34
CA SER A 168 -1.46 21.92 1.07
C SER A 168 -1.67 20.84 0.01
N ASP A 169 -2.58 21.09 -0.93
CA ASP A 169 -2.85 20.17 -2.04
C ASP A 169 -1.61 19.90 -2.88
N SER A 170 -0.81 20.94 -3.16
CA SER A 170 0.43 20.80 -3.94
C SER A 170 1.46 19.91 -3.24
N TYR A 171 1.61 20.09 -1.92
CA TYR A 171 2.49 19.25 -1.11
C TYR A 171 2.01 17.80 -1.10
N ASN A 172 0.73 17.57 -0.86
CA ASN A 172 0.11 16.25 -0.82
C ASN A 172 0.21 15.52 -2.17
N MET A 173 0.01 16.25 -3.26
CA MET A 173 0.17 15.71 -4.61
C MET A 173 1.61 15.25 -4.86
N GLU A 174 2.59 16.05 -4.51
CA GLU A 174 4.00 15.71 -4.71
C GLU A 174 4.46 14.57 -3.80
N LEU A 175 4.05 14.56 -2.52
CA LEU A 175 4.41 13.49 -1.58
C LEU A 175 3.80 12.15 -2.02
N SER A 176 2.54 12.14 -2.42
CA SER A 176 1.85 10.94 -2.90
C SER A 176 2.49 10.41 -4.19
N ARG A 177 2.88 11.29 -5.12
CA ARG A 177 3.60 10.92 -6.34
C ARG A 177 4.95 10.26 -6.05
N ARG A 178 5.78 10.88 -5.18
CA ARG A 178 7.07 10.30 -4.78
C ARG A 178 6.90 8.91 -4.19
N ARG A 179 5.91 8.71 -3.32
CA ARG A 179 5.62 7.40 -2.70
C ARG A 179 5.20 6.35 -3.73
N ALA A 180 4.35 6.72 -4.68
CA ALA A 180 3.94 5.82 -5.76
C ALA A 180 5.12 5.42 -6.65
N GLU A 181 5.96 6.38 -7.04
CA GLU A 181 7.17 6.12 -7.83
C GLU A 181 8.19 5.27 -7.07
N ALA A 182 8.36 5.48 -5.77
CA ALA A 182 9.23 4.65 -4.93
C ALA A 182 8.76 3.18 -4.90
N VAL A 183 7.46 2.95 -4.72
CA VAL A 183 6.88 1.60 -4.76
C VAL A 183 7.06 0.96 -6.14
N LYS A 184 6.77 1.69 -7.22
CA LYS A 184 7.03 1.22 -8.59
C LYS A 184 8.49 0.84 -8.78
N ALA A 185 9.43 1.67 -8.33
CA ALA A 185 10.86 1.39 -8.46
C ALA A 185 11.23 0.05 -7.78
N VAL A 186 10.71 -0.23 -6.59
CA VAL A 186 10.93 -1.50 -5.90
C VAL A 186 10.32 -2.67 -6.68
N LEU A 187 9.09 -2.56 -7.17
CA LEU A 187 8.47 -3.63 -7.97
C LEU A 187 9.29 -3.94 -9.23
N VAL A 188 9.82 -2.90 -9.89
CA VAL A 188 10.70 -3.05 -11.06
C VAL A 188 12.02 -3.72 -10.67
N GLN A 189 12.64 -3.30 -9.57
CA GLN A 189 13.86 -3.94 -9.02
C GLN A 189 13.63 -5.43 -8.70
N GLN A 190 12.42 -5.77 -8.27
CA GLN A 190 12.00 -7.15 -8.02
C GLN A 190 11.59 -7.91 -9.30
N GLY A 191 11.81 -7.34 -10.48
CA GLY A 191 11.63 -8.00 -11.78
C GLY A 191 10.24 -7.90 -12.39
N VAL A 192 9.37 -7.01 -11.91
CA VAL A 192 8.10 -6.70 -12.60
C VAL A 192 8.39 -5.76 -13.77
N PRO A 193 7.91 -6.04 -15.01
CA PRO A 193 8.22 -5.21 -16.18
C PRO A 193 7.76 -3.75 -16.03
N ALA A 194 8.70 -2.82 -16.15
CA ALA A 194 8.46 -1.39 -15.94
C ALA A 194 7.37 -0.80 -16.85
N GLN A 195 7.28 -1.29 -18.09
CA GLN A 195 6.29 -0.85 -19.07
C GLN A 195 4.86 -1.24 -18.72
N LYS A 196 4.70 -2.19 -17.81
CA LYS A 196 3.39 -2.62 -17.29
C LYS A 196 2.99 -1.91 -16.00
N ILE A 197 3.81 -1.01 -15.47
CA ILE A 197 3.52 -0.32 -14.21
C ILE A 197 3.40 1.18 -14.47
N ARG A 198 2.26 1.76 -14.07
CA ARG A 198 2.07 3.21 -13.93
C ARG A 198 2.13 3.58 -12.46
N ALA A 199 2.57 4.81 -12.16
CA ALA A 199 2.60 5.33 -10.80
C ALA A 199 2.04 6.75 -10.80
N ASP A 200 1.03 6.99 -9.97
CA ASP A 200 0.32 8.25 -9.89
C ASP A 200 0.16 8.70 -8.44
N GLY A 201 0.41 9.98 -8.19
CA GLY A 201 0.06 10.63 -6.94
C GLY A 201 -1.32 11.25 -7.03
N LEU A 202 -2.18 10.96 -6.08
CA LEU A 202 -3.55 11.46 -6.04
C LEU A 202 -3.79 12.43 -4.86
N GLY A 203 -2.74 12.74 -4.09
CA GLY A 203 -2.85 13.65 -2.96
C GLY A 203 -3.90 13.19 -1.96
N SER A 204 -4.75 14.11 -1.52
CA SER A 204 -5.84 13.84 -0.56
C SER A 204 -7.16 13.41 -1.23
N GLN A 205 -7.12 13.02 -2.50
CA GLN A 205 -8.31 12.54 -3.20
C GLN A 205 -8.76 11.18 -2.66
N ASP A 206 -10.04 10.86 -2.87
CA ASP A 206 -10.65 9.58 -2.49
C ASP A 206 -10.39 9.17 -1.04
N PRO A 207 -10.75 10.01 -0.04
CA PRO A 207 -10.60 9.66 1.36
C PRO A 207 -11.43 8.42 1.71
N VAL A 208 -10.85 7.51 2.47
CA VAL A 208 -11.53 6.29 2.96
C VAL A 208 -12.06 6.47 4.37
N THR A 209 -11.74 7.58 5.02
CA THR A 209 -12.19 7.91 6.38
C THR A 209 -13.16 9.08 6.39
N GLN A 210 -14.03 9.11 7.41
CA GLN A 210 -14.93 10.23 7.70
C GLN A 210 -14.63 10.74 9.11
N CYS A 211 -13.62 11.61 9.22
CA CYS A 211 -13.19 12.18 10.50
C CYS A 211 -13.89 13.53 10.71
N GLY A 212 -14.66 13.62 11.79
CA GLY A 212 -15.35 14.85 12.19
C GLY A 212 -14.44 15.87 12.88
N ASN A 213 -15.03 16.77 13.65
CA ASN A 213 -14.29 17.72 14.49
C ASN A 213 -13.69 16.98 15.68
N MET A 214 -12.38 16.88 15.70
CA MET A 214 -11.58 16.20 16.73
C MET A 214 -10.41 17.10 17.08
N ASP A 215 -9.75 16.83 18.22
CA ASP A 215 -8.45 17.43 18.48
C ASP A 215 -7.41 16.95 17.47
N ASN A 216 -6.29 17.67 17.37
CA ASN A 216 -5.28 17.39 16.33
C ASN A 216 -4.72 15.97 16.42
N ALA A 217 -4.51 15.43 17.61
CA ALA A 217 -3.93 14.09 17.79
C ALA A 217 -4.92 12.99 17.36
N ASP A 218 -6.19 13.13 17.73
CA ASP A 218 -7.24 12.21 17.34
C ASP A 218 -7.54 12.28 15.85
N LEU A 219 -7.52 13.49 15.29
CA LEU A 219 -7.68 13.70 13.86
C LEU A 219 -6.58 12.99 13.05
N VAL A 220 -5.31 13.16 13.44
CA VAL A 220 -4.18 12.49 12.78
C VAL A 220 -4.31 10.96 12.83
N ARG A 221 -4.79 10.41 13.97
CA ARG A 221 -5.05 8.96 14.10
C ARG A 221 -6.22 8.51 13.22
N CYS A 222 -7.32 9.26 13.24
CA CYS A 222 -8.49 8.96 12.42
C CYS A 222 -8.17 8.95 10.92
N LEU A 223 -7.35 9.87 10.46
CA LEU A 223 -6.95 10.03 9.05
C LEU A 223 -5.88 9.02 8.61
N GLN A 224 -5.35 8.18 9.50
CA GLN A 224 -4.28 7.24 9.18
C GLN A 224 -4.60 6.33 7.98
N PRO A 225 -5.81 5.77 7.78
CA PRO A 225 -6.11 4.95 6.63
C PRO A 225 -6.11 5.68 5.28
N ASP A 226 -6.25 7.01 5.28
CA ASP A 226 -6.15 7.82 4.06
C ASP A 226 -4.71 7.88 3.54
N ARG A 227 -3.72 7.80 4.44
CA ARG A 227 -2.29 7.72 4.10
C ARG A 227 -1.94 6.31 3.65
N ARG A 228 -2.11 6.05 2.36
CA ARG A 228 -1.97 4.71 1.78
C ARG A 228 -1.31 4.74 0.40
N VAL A 229 -0.82 3.59 -0.01
CA VAL A 229 -0.47 3.28 -1.40
C VAL A 229 -1.32 2.09 -1.84
N GLU A 230 -1.98 2.21 -2.96
CA GLU A 230 -2.75 1.14 -3.58
C GLU A 230 -2.01 0.59 -4.80
N ILE A 231 -1.91 -0.73 -4.88
CA ILE A 231 -1.40 -1.46 -6.03
C ILE A 231 -2.59 -2.13 -6.69
N VAL A 232 -3.02 -1.58 -7.83
CA VAL A 232 -4.19 -2.04 -8.57
C VAL A 232 -3.71 -2.87 -9.75
N THR A 233 -4.02 -4.17 -9.73
CA THR A 233 -3.62 -5.13 -10.76
C THR A 233 -4.81 -5.45 -11.66
N TYR A 234 -4.66 -5.21 -12.95
CA TYR A 234 -5.62 -5.56 -13.99
C TYR A 234 -5.20 -6.88 -14.64
N VAL A 235 -6.14 -7.80 -14.81
CA VAL A 235 -5.86 -9.14 -15.37
C VAL A 235 -5.78 -9.09 -16.90
N ARG A 236 -6.52 -8.16 -17.53
CA ARG A 236 -6.53 -7.93 -18.98
C ARG A 236 -6.44 -6.43 -19.26
N ASP A 237 -5.85 -6.09 -20.37
CA ASP A 237 -5.85 -4.73 -20.92
C ASP A 237 -7.07 -4.55 -21.82
#